data_4da8444069379e9fe8eb428a24eca51b
#
_entry.id   4da8444069379e9fe8eb428a24eca51b
#
_cell.length_a   1.000
_cell.length_b   1.000
_cell.length_c   1.000
_cell.angle_alpha   90.00
_cell.angle_beta   90.00
_cell.angle_gamma   90.00
#
_symmetry.space_group_name_H-M   'P 1'
#
loop_
_entity.id
_entity.type
_entity.pdbx_description
1 polymer ?
#
loop_
_entity_poly.entity_id
_entity_poly.type
_entity_poly.pdbx_seq_one_letter_code
_entity_poly.pdbx_strand_id
1 'polypeptide(L)'
;MFNTFTLHLSRAKDIAKLVELRHGQVKNYREYICFLFRYFTCCYTSDPEQALEETLDLNSEFAEPLSEREVKSATRKAELAWAERSDAKANEL
;
A
#
# COMPACT_ATOMS: atom_id res chain seq x y z
N MET A 1 13.42 7.13 18.25
CA MET A 1 13.79 7.79 16.98
C MET A 1 13.08 7.12 15.80
N PHE A 2 12.44 7.90 14.95
CA PHE A 2 11.85 7.38 13.72
C PHE A 2 12.94 7.09 12.70
N ASN A 3 12.87 5.92 12.10
CA ASN A 3 13.64 5.62 10.90
C ASN A 3 12.66 5.44 9.73
N THR A 4 13.18 5.24 8.53
CA THR A 4 12.35 5.12 7.32
C THR A 4 11.38 3.94 7.42
N PHE A 5 11.83 2.82 7.98
CA PHE A 5 10.99 1.63 8.19
C PHE A 5 9.80 1.97 9.09
N THR A 6 10.05 2.58 10.23
CA THR A 6 9.01 2.95 11.21
C THR A 6 8.01 3.91 10.61
N LEU A 7 8.48 4.91 9.85
CA LEU A 7 7.62 5.89 9.20
C LEU A 7 6.65 5.22 8.20
N HIS A 8 7.16 4.36 7.35
CA HIS A 8 6.32 3.70 6.34
C HIS A 8 5.33 2.73 6.98
N LEU A 9 5.73 2.02 8.01
CA LEU A 9 4.83 1.15 8.77
C LEU A 9 3.70 1.97 9.40
N SER A 10 4.04 3.11 10.02
CA SER A 10 3.07 4.02 10.63
C SER A 10 2.07 4.52 9.60
N ARG A 11 2.52 4.90 8.41
CA ARG A 11 1.64 5.39 7.35
C ARG A 11 0.70 4.30 6.85
N ALA A 12 1.18 3.07 6.70
CA ALA A 12 0.33 1.94 6.31
C ALA A 12 -0.76 1.69 7.37
N LYS A 13 -0.40 1.75 8.65
CA LYS A 13 -1.35 1.59 9.75
C LYS A 13 -2.39 2.71 9.78
N ASP A 14 -1.98 3.94 9.48
CA ASP A 14 -2.89 5.09 9.42
C ASP A 14 -3.92 4.91 8.31
N ILE A 15 -3.51 4.39 7.16
CA ILE A 15 -4.43 4.12 6.05
C ILE A 15 -5.45 3.04 6.44
N ALA A 16 -4.99 1.95 7.05
CA ALA A 16 -5.88 0.89 7.53
C ALA A 16 -6.86 1.43 8.57
N LYS A 17 -6.39 2.29 9.47
CA LYS A 17 -7.22 2.93 10.48
C LYS A 17 -8.29 3.83 9.87
N LEU A 18 -7.91 4.58 8.82
CA LEU A 18 -8.85 5.43 8.09
C LEU A 18 -10.00 4.62 7.51
N VAL A 19 -9.69 3.48 6.88
CA VAL A 19 -10.70 2.59 6.30
C VAL A 19 -11.62 2.07 7.40
N GLU A 20 -11.06 1.66 8.54
CA GLU A 20 -11.83 1.18 9.69
C GLU A 20 -12.77 2.26 10.21
N LEU A 21 -12.26 3.48 10.41
CA LEU A 21 -13.05 4.60 10.93
C LEU A 21 -14.20 5.00 10.00
N ARG A 22 -14.02 4.80 8.70
CA ARG A 22 -15.06 5.09 7.70
C ARG A 22 -15.95 3.89 7.41
N HIS A 23 -15.77 2.79 8.14
CA HIS A 23 -16.53 1.54 7.94
C HIS A 23 -16.46 1.05 6.48
N GLY A 24 -15.30 1.26 5.83
CA GLY A 24 -15.10 0.87 4.44
C GLY A 24 -15.77 1.75 3.41
N GLN A 25 -16.39 2.85 3.82
CA GLN A 25 -17.10 3.78 2.91
C GLN A 25 -16.12 4.72 2.20
N VAL A 26 -15.34 4.16 1.28
CA VAL A 26 -14.27 4.88 0.58
C VAL A 26 -14.34 4.66 -0.94
N LYS A 27 -15.54 4.52 -1.48
CA LYS A 27 -15.78 4.10 -2.86
C LYS A 27 -14.96 4.86 -3.90
N ASN A 28 -14.90 6.18 -3.80
CA ASN A 28 -14.21 7.01 -4.81
C ASN A 28 -12.70 7.03 -4.64
N TYR A 29 -12.18 6.46 -3.55
CA TYR A 29 -10.76 6.50 -3.20
C TYR A 29 -10.12 5.13 -3.11
N ARG A 30 -10.85 4.06 -3.48
CA ARG A 30 -10.39 2.68 -3.31
C ARG A 30 -9.05 2.41 -4.01
N GLU A 31 -8.93 2.82 -5.25
CA GLU A 31 -7.70 2.62 -6.02
C GLU A 31 -6.52 3.38 -5.42
N TYR A 32 -6.78 4.64 -5.04
CA TYR A 32 -5.76 5.50 -4.45
C TYR A 32 -5.29 4.96 -3.09
N ILE A 33 -6.24 4.53 -2.26
CA ILE A 33 -5.93 3.93 -0.96
C ILE A 33 -5.10 2.66 -1.12
N CYS A 34 -5.48 1.78 -2.03
CA CYS A 34 -4.72 0.56 -2.31
C CYS A 34 -3.33 0.87 -2.83
N PHE A 35 -3.20 1.87 -3.71
CA PHE A 35 -1.90 2.31 -4.23
C PHE A 35 -0.97 2.74 -3.10
N LEU A 36 -1.43 3.65 -2.25
CA LEU A 36 -0.63 4.15 -1.14
C LEU A 36 -0.27 3.05 -0.15
N PHE A 37 -1.24 2.23 0.20
CA PHE A 37 -1.04 1.14 1.15
C PHE A 37 0.01 0.15 0.62
N ARG A 38 -0.09 -0.23 -0.63
CA ARG A 38 0.88 -1.15 -1.23
C ARG A 38 2.27 -0.53 -1.29
N TYR A 39 2.37 0.75 -1.65
CA TYR A 39 3.65 1.45 -1.69
C TYR A 39 4.33 1.44 -0.33
N PHE A 40 3.62 1.86 0.72
CA PHE A 40 4.19 1.89 2.07
C PHE A 40 4.51 0.49 2.58
N THR A 41 3.67 -0.49 2.27
CA THR A 41 3.91 -1.87 2.67
C THR A 41 5.16 -2.44 1.98
N CYS A 42 5.36 -2.15 0.70
CA CYS A 42 6.62 -2.49 0.00
C CYS A 42 7.82 -1.87 0.69
N CYS A 43 7.69 -0.61 1.12
CA CYS A 43 8.80 0.11 1.75
C CYS A 43 9.27 -0.55 3.05
N TYR A 44 8.33 -1.04 3.87
CA TYR A 44 8.76 -1.61 5.16
C TYR A 44 8.97 -3.12 5.12
N THR A 45 8.33 -3.85 4.20
CA THR A 45 8.51 -5.30 4.10
C THR A 45 9.62 -5.69 3.14
N SER A 46 9.89 -4.85 2.14
CA SER A 46 10.76 -5.17 1.01
C SER A 46 10.32 -6.43 0.26
N ASP A 47 9.04 -6.75 0.35
CA ASP A 47 8.45 -7.94 -0.26
C ASP A 47 7.16 -7.56 -1.02
N PRO A 48 7.26 -7.39 -2.36
CA PRO A 48 6.10 -6.98 -3.17
C PRO A 48 4.94 -7.96 -3.12
N GLU A 49 5.22 -9.25 -2.99
CA GLU A 49 4.17 -10.26 -2.93
C GLU A 49 3.39 -10.18 -1.62
N GLN A 50 4.09 -10.04 -0.50
CA GLN A 50 3.45 -9.84 0.80
C GLN A 50 2.66 -8.53 0.80
N ALA A 51 3.21 -7.48 0.21
CA ALA A 51 2.52 -6.19 0.11
C ALA A 51 1.21 -6.33 -0.67
N LEU A 52 1.21 -7.13 -1.74
CA LEU A 52 -0.02 -7.38 -2.50
C LEU A 52 -1.05 -8.12 -1.66
N GLU A 53 -0.63 -9.16 -0.93
CA GLU A 53 -1.53 -9.92 -0.06
C GLU A 53 -2.17 -9.03 1.01
N GLU A 54 -1.38 -8.21 1.67
CA GLU A 54 -1.88 -7.28 2.68
C GLU A 54 -2.82 -6.22 2.08
N THR A 55 -2.53 -5.78 0.85
CA THR A 55 -3.39 -4.83 0.14
C THR A 55 -4.73 -5.47 -0.23
N LEU A 56 -4.73 -6.74 -0.64
CA LEU A 56 -5.95 -7.47 -0.91
C LEU A 56 -6.80 -7.65 0.36
N ASP A 57 -6.15 -7.88 1.49
CA ASP A 57 -6.84 -7.96 2.77
C ASP A 57 -7.49 -6.63 3.13
N LEU A 58 -6.78 -5.52 2.93
CA LEU A 58 -7.34 -4.19 3.16
C LEU A 58 -8.54 -3.94 2.24
N ASN A 59 -8.42 -4.30 0.97
CA ASN A 59 -9.50 -4.16 0.00
C ASN A 59 -10.77 -4.90 0.46
N SER A 60 -10.60 -6.06 1.10
CA SER A 60 -11.76 -6.84 1.56
C SER A 60 -12.56 -6.13 2.66
N GLU A 61 -11.97 -5.11 3.30
CA GLU A 61 -12.65 -4.32 4.32
C GLU A 61 -13.47 -3.17 3.75
N PHE A 62 -13.35 -2.89 2.46
CA PHE A 62 -14.17 -1.88 1.81
C PHE A 62 -15.62 -2.34 1.74
N ALA A 63 -16.56 -1.39 1.87
CA ALA A 63 -17.99 -1.68 1.76
C ALA A 63 -18.32 -2.24 0.37
N GLU A 64 -17.64 -1.73 -0.67
CA GLU A 64 -17.76 -2.22 -2.03
C GLU A 64 -16.34 -2.52 -2.56
N PRO A 65 -15.79 -3.70 -2.27
CA PRO A 65 -14.41 -3.99 -2.64
C PRO A 65 -14.16 -3.98 -4.15
N LEU A 66 -12.94 -3.61 -4.53
CA LEU A 66 -12.48 -3.80 -5.91
C LEU A 66 -12.26 -5.30 -6.15
N SER A 67 -12.31 -5.72 -7.42
CA SER A 67 -11.90 -7.08 -7.77
C SER A 67 -10.39 -7.24 -7.56
N GLU A 68 -9.94 -8.48 -7.39
CA GLU A 68 -8.51 -8.77 -7.25
C GLU A 68 -7.72 -8.23 -8.46
N ARG A 69 -8.27 -8.39 -9.66
CA ARG A 69 -7.65 -7.89 -10.89
C ARG A 69 -7.49 -6.37 -10.86
N GLU A 70 -8.51 -5.65 -10.39
CA GLU A 70 -8.45 -4.20 -10.27
C GLU A 70 -7.40 -3.76 -9.25
N VAL A 71 -7.29 -4.46 -8.11
CA VAL A 71 -6.29 -4.16 -7.10
C VAL A 71 -4.89 -4.36 -7.68
N LYS A 72 -4.64 -5.47 -8.35
CA LYS A 72 -3.34 -5.75 -8.97
C LYS A 72 -2.98 -4.69 -10.00
N SER A 73 -3.92 -4.32 -10.86
CA SER A 73 -3.70 -3.30 -11.89
C SER A 73 -3.44 -1.92 -11.30
N ALA A 74 -4.27 -1.50 -10.35
CA ALA A 74 -4.16 -0.18 -9.73
C ALA A 74 -2.88 -0.03 -8.90
N THR A 75 -2.38 -1.11 -8.29
CA THR A 75 -1.23 -1.05 -7.40
C THR A 75 0.10 -1.42 -8.06
N ARG A 76 0.09 -1.84 -9.32
CA ARG A 76 1.32 -2.19 -10.04
C ARG A 76 2.30 -1.02 -10.09
N LYS A 77 1.80 0.19 -10.28
CA LYS A 77 2.64 1.40 -10.32
C LYS A 77 3.30 1.68 -8.97
N ALA A 78 2.65 1.29 -7.89
CA ALA A 78 3.22 1.44 -6.54
C ALA A 78 4.46 0.55 -6.38
N GLU A 79 4.38 -0.70 -6.86
CA GLU A 79 5.51 -1.62 -6.84
C GLU A 79 6.65 -1.10 -7.70
N LEU A 80 6.35 -0.60 -8.90
CA LEU A 80 7.37 -0.03 -9.78
C LEU A 80 8.03 1.20 -9.18
N ALA A 81 7.24 2.10 -8.57
CA ALA A 81 7.77 3.29 -7.91
C ALA A 81 8.69 2.92 -6.76
N TRP A 82 8.31 1.92 -5.96
CA TRP A 82 9.17 1.42 -4.88
C TRP A 82 10.47 0.83 -5.43
N ALA A 83 10.40 0.02 -6.47
CA ALA A 83 11.58 -0.60 -7.08
C ALA A 83 12.55 0.46 -7.63
N GLU A 84 12.04 1.48 -8.31
CA GLU A 84 12.85 2.58 -8.83
C GLU A 84 13.56 3.34 -7.72
N ARG A 85 12.84 3.63 -6.64
CA ARG A 85 13.40 4.33 -5.48
C ARG A 85 14.51 3.51 -4.80
N SER A 86 14.30 2.20 -4.69
CA SER A 86 15.29 1.30 -4.10
C SER A 86 16.55 1.23 -4.95
N ASP A 87 16.39 1.15 -6.28
CA ASP A 87 17.51 1.13 -7.22
C ASP A 87 18.28 2.45 -7.18
N ALA A 88 17.60 3.58 -7.16
CA ALA A 88 18.22 4.90 -7.07
C ALA A 88 19.05 5.02 -5.79
N LYS A 89 18.53 4.55 -4.66
CA LYS A 89 19.26 4.55 -3.38
C LYS A 89 20.49 3.67 -3.44
N ALA A 90 20.39 2.50 -4.04
CA ALA A 90 21.52 1.59 -4.19
C ALA A 90 22.62 2.21 -5.06
N ASN A 91 22.23 2.94 -6.09
CA ASN A 91 23.18 3.58 -7.01
C ASN A 91 23.90 4.80 -6.41
N GLU A 92 23.30 5.42 -5.40
CA GLU A 92 23.90 6.56 -4.70
C GLU A 92 25.02 6.14 -3.74
N LEU A 93 25.07 4.90 -3.38
CA LEU A 93 26.08 4.36 -2.47
C LEU A 93 27.31 3.92 -3.25
#